data_bce68e593eca5c3112fbef6871f961e0
#
_entry.id   bce68e593eca5c3112fbef6871f961e0
#
_cell.length_a   1.000
_cell.length_b   1.000
_cell.length_c   1.000
_cell.angle_alpha   90.00
_cell.angle_beta   90.00
_cell.angle_gamma   90.00
#
_symmetry.space_group_name_H-M   'P 1'
#
loop_
_entity.id
_entity.type
_entity.pdbx_description
1 polymer ?
#
loop_
_entity_poly.entity_id
_entity_poly.type
_entity_poly.pdbx_seq_one_letter_code
_entity_poly.pdbx_strand_id
1 'polypeptide(L)'
;MALLVTALAGGAIYVLVPGPTFLALLSIGAVQGRWAAARFVAGNLAGDMLWNALALIALVGARRVGPELFDMLGLACGLYLSHLGLRALIERQPSDSGLSASRPLLRGLVFGLTNPKGYPVALATFTALLAGSSKHFLGFDAVPALLAAVWCGIVLADVVLVLAAGARPTRRFYGRHGRFVSRLVGILFISFGVHSLLTASGDIRLRLSRD
;
A
#
# COMPACT_ATOMS: atom_id res chain seq x y z
N MET A 1 22.63 4.82 -7.76
CA MET A 1 21.57 5.58 -8.50
C MET A 1 20.38 4.69 -8.87
N ALA A 2 20.57 3.58 -9.60
CA ALA A 2 19.45 2.71 -10.01
C ALA A 2 18.55 2.26 -8.82
N LEU A 3 19.15 1.85 -7.70
CA LEU A 3 18.42 1.41 -6.50
C LEU A 3 17.52 2.51 -5.89
N LEU A 4 17.99 3.76 -5.86
CA LEU A 4 17.19 4.88 -5.36
C LEU A 4 16.02 5.22 -6.29
N VAL A 5 16.23 5.14 -7.60
CA VAL A 5 15.14 5.29 -8.59
C VAL A 5 14.10 4.19 -8.43
N THR A 6 14.55 2.95 -8.22
CA THR A 6 13.67 1.81 -7.95
C THR A 6 12.89 2.00 -6.65
N ALA A 7 13.55 2.49 -5.59
CA ALA A 7 12.90 2.78 -4.31
C ALA A 7 11.85 3.90 -4.44
N LEU A 8 12.16 4.97 -5.16
CA LEU A 8 11.22 6.06 -5.47
C LEU A 8 10.01 5.53 -6.25
N ALA A 9 10.25 4.74 -7.29
CA ALA A 9 9.17 4.11 -8.06
C ALA A 9 8.31 3.19 -7.17
N GLY A 10 8.94 2.48 -6.24
CA GLY A 10 8.25 1.64 -5.25
C GLY A 10 7.29 2.44 -4.37
N GLY A 11 7.74 3.57 -3.86
CA GLY A 11 6.88 4.48 -3.09
C GLY A 11 5.70 5.00 -3.90
N ALA A 12 5.93 5.37 -5.15
CA ALA A 12 4.86 5.82 -6.04
C ALA A 12 3.86 4.68 -6.35
N ILE A 13 4.34 3.49 -6.67
CA ILE A 13 3.50 2.30 -6.93
C ILE A 13 2.67 1.95 -5.70
N TYR A 14 3.26 1.97 -4.50
CA TYR A 14 2.56 1.70 -3.25
C TYR A 14 1.30 2.56 -3.09
N VAL A 15 1.39 3.86 -3.38
CA VAL A 15 0.26 4.80 -3.30
C VAL A 15 -0.74 4.55 -4.44
N LEU A 16 -0.24 4.33 -5.66
CA LEU A 16 -1.06 4.15 -6.85
C LEU A 16 -1.83 2.83 -6.86
N VAL A 17 -1.37 1.82 -6.10
CA VAL A 17 -2.16 0.58 -5.92
C VAL A 17 -3.49 0.93 -5.27
N PRO A 18 -4.62 0.76 -5.98
CA PRO A 18 -5.91 1.14 -5.48
C PRO A 18 -6.25 0.38 -4.19
N GLY A 19 -6.81 1.08 -3.23
CA GLY A 19 -7.18 0.52 -1.93
C GLY A 19 -8.13 1.42 -1.17
N PRO A 20 -8.43 1.11 0.10
CA PRO A 20 -9.37 1.89 0.89
C PRO A 20 -9.02 3.39 0.95
N THR A 21 -7.73 3.72 1.16
CA THR A 21 -7.25 5.12 1.15
C THR A 21 -7.47 5.80 -0.20
N PHE A 22 -7.17 5.11 -1.30
CA PHE A 22 -7.39 5.62 -2.66
C PHE A 22 -8.86 5.94 -2.91
N LEU A 23 -9.75 5.03 -2.52
CA LEU A 23 -11.20 5.24 -2.66
C LEU A 23 -11.71 6.38 -1.76
N ALA A 24 -11.24 6.47 -0.52
CA ALA A 24 -11.56 7.55 0.40
C ALA A 24 -11.09 8.91 -0.13
N LEU A 25 -9.86 8.98 -0.66
CA LEU A 25 -9.32 10.18 -1.30
C LEU A 25 -10.17 10.67 -2.46
N LEU A 26 -10.53 9.76 -3.39
CA LEU A 26 -11.39 10.09 -4.52
C LEU A 26 -12.76 10.58 -4.08
N SER A 27 -13.37 9.94 -3.07
CA SER A 27 -14.65 10.33 -2.50
C SER A 27 -14.59 11.70 -1.84
N ILE A 28 -13.60 11.95 -0.98
CA ILE A 28 -13.40 13.25 -0.31
C ILE A 28 -13.14 14.33 -1.35
N GLY A 29 -12.26 14.08 -2.32
CA GLY A 29 -11.97 15.03 -3.39
C GLY A 29 -13.18 15.33 -4.26
N ALA A 30 -14.04 14.35 -4.50
CA ALA A 30 -15.27 14.51 -5.25
C ALA A 30 -16.31 15.36 -4.51
N VAL A 31 -16.49 15.15 -3.21
CA VAL A 31 -17.56 15.79 -2.40
C VAL A 31 -17.09 17.12 -1.80
N GLN A 32 -15.91 17.14 -1.18
CA GLN A 32 -15.42 18.28 -0.40
C GLN A 32 -14.31 19.09 -1.11
N GLY A 33 -13.87 18.61 -2.28
CA GLY A 33 -12.86 19.29 -3.10
C GLY A 33 -11.42 18.95 -2.72
N ARG A 34 -10.48 19.48 -3.54
CA ARG A 34 -9.06 19.13 -3.48
C ARG A 34 -8.38 19.47 -2.13
N TRP A 35 -8.78 20.54 -1.47
CA TRP A 35 -8.18 20.94 -0.22
C TRP A 35 -8.50 19.99 0.94
N ALA A 36 -9.72 19.48 1.01
CA ALA A 36 -10.08 18.42 1.95
C ALA A 36 -9.34 17.13 1.66
N ALA A 37 -9.23 16.77 0.38
CA ALA A 37 -8.43 15.63 -0.08
C ALA A 37 -6.94 15.77 0.31
N ALA A 38 -6.34 16.95 0.09
CA ALA A 38 -4.95 17.21 0.49
C ALA A 38 -4.73 17.08 2.00
N ARG A 39 -5.64 17.61 2.82
CA ARG A 39 -5.58 17.44 4.28
C ARG A 39 -5.72 15.98 4.72
N PHE A 40 -6.60 15.23 4.07
CA PHE A 40 -6.76 13.80 4.34
C PHE A 40 -5.47 13.04 4.01
N VAL A 41 -4.89 13.27 2.84
CA VAL A 41 -3.64 12.63 2.40
C VAL A 41 -2.47 13.03 3.31
N ALA A 42 -2.36 14.30 3.70
CA ALA A 42 -1.32 14.74 4.64
C ALA A 42 -1.39 14.00 5.99
N GLY A 43 -2.60 13.71 6.48
CA GLY A 43 -2.77 12.85 7.66
C GLY A 43 -2.41 11.39 7.39
N ASN A 44 -2.84 10.84 6.25
CA ASN A 44 -2.57 9.44 5.86
C ASN A 44 -1.08 9.17 5.65
N LEU A 45 -0.33 10.17 5.21
CA LEU A 45 1.10 10.08 4.93
C LEU A 45 1.90 9.56 6.14
N ALA A 46 1.52 9.93 7.36
CA ALA A 46 2.19 9.44 8.56
C ALA A 46 2.09 7.91 8.70
N GLY A 47 0.93 7.33 8.40
CA GLY A 47 0.74 5.88 8.37
C GLY A 47 1.50 5.22 7.23
N ASP A 48 1.45 5.79 6.03
CA ASP A 48 2.16 5.26 4.86
C ASP A 48 3.68 5.28 5.09
N MET A 49 4.22 6.35 5.67
CA MET A 49 5.64 6.42 6.04
C MET A 49 6.01 5.38 7.08
N LEU A 50 5.19 5.19 8.11
CA LEU A 50 5.41 4.17 9.15
C LEU A 50 5.43 2.76 8.56
N TRP A 51 4.41 2.40 7.79
CA TRP A 51 4.30 1.05 7.23
C TRP A 51 5.41 0.73 6.23
N ASN A 52 5.81 1.70 5.40
CA ASN A 52 6.93 1.54 4.49
C ASN A 52 8.27 1.43 5.23
N ALA A 53 8.47 2.20 6.30
CA ALA A 53 9.65 2.07 7.15
C ALA A 53 9.74 0.69 7.80
N LEU A 54 8.64 0.22 8.40
CA LEU A 54 8.58 -1.12 9.02
C LEU A 54 8.83 -2.22 7.98
N ALA A 55 8.24 -2.14 6.80
CA ALA A 55 8.43 -3.13 5.73
C ALA A 55 9.89 -3.16 5.24
N LEU A 56 10.52 -2.00 5.06
CA LEU A 56 11.91 -1.93 4.60
C LEU A 56 12.89 -2.42 5.68
N ILE A 57 12.69 -2.01 6.95
CA ILE A 57 13.50 -2.49 8.09
C ILE A 57 13.35 -4.00 8.24
N ALA A 58 12.13 -4.52 8.14
CA ALA A 58 11.89 -5.94 8.17
C ALA A 58 12.62 -6.67 7.03
N LEU A 59 12.53 -6.16 5.81
CA LEU A 59 13.18 -6.76 4.65
C LEU A 59 14.71 -6.78 4.76
N VAL A 60 15.32 -5.69 5.25
CA VAL A 60 16.77 -5.61 5.51
C VAL A 60 17.17 -6.45 6.71
N GLY A 61 16.34 -6.47 7.75
CA GLY A 61 16.53 -7.27 8.98
C GLY A 61 16.29 -8.76 8.80
N ALA A 62 15.61 -9.18 7.73
CA ALA A 62 15.27 -10.57 7.41
C ALA A 62 16.45 -11.53 7.48
N ARG A 63 17.60 -11.05 7.08
CA ARG A 63 18.86 -11.81 7.13
C ARG A 63 19.34 -12.12 8.54
N ARG A 64 18.84 -11.42 9.57
CA ARG A 64 19.24 -11.57 10.98
C ARG A 64 18.21 -12.32 11.82
N VAL A 65 16.93 -12.30 11.42
CA VAL A 65 15.81 -12.79 12.24
C VAL A 65 15.34 -14.18 11.83
N GLY A 66 15.85 -14.72 10.74
CA GLY A 66 15.46 -16.01 10.22
C GLY A 66 14.26 -15.93 9.24
N PRO A 67 14.26 -16.82 8.28
CA PRO A 67 13.29 -16.82 7.19
C PRO A 67 11.85 -17.17 7.63
N GLU A 68 11.69 -17.90 8.73
CA GLU A 68 10.37 -18.37 9.24
C GLU A 68 9.43 -17.22 9.58
N LEU A 69 9.97 -16.13 10.15
CA LEU A 69 9.17 -14.95 10.46
C LEU A 69 8.56 -14.34 9.19
N PHE A 70 9.32 -14.35 8.09
CA PHE A 70 8.84 -13.80 6.80
C PHE A 70 7.79 -14.66 6.16
N ASP A 71 7.91 -15.97 6.29
CA ASP A 71 6.89 -16.89 5.80
C ASP A 71 5.59 -16.69 6.57
N MET A 72 5.66 -16.58 7.90
CA MET A 72 4.50 -16.28 8.75
C MET A 72 3.86 -14.93 8.40
N LEU A 73 4.68 -13.88 8.23
CA LEU A 73 4.20 -12.57 7.80
C LEU A 73 3.59 -12.64 6.40
N GLY A 74 4.21 -13.36 5.46
CA GLY A 74 3.69 -13.60 4.12
C GLY A 74 2.33 -14.28 4.13
N LEU A 75 2.15 -15.32 4.96
CA LEU A 75 0.86 -15.99 5.15
C LEU A 75 -0.19 -15.05 5.74
N ALA A 76 0.14 -14.35 6.82
CA ALA A 76 -0.78 -13.42 7.47
C ALA A 76 -1.20 -12.28 6.51
N CYS A 77 -0.24 -11.69 5.80
CA CYS A 77 -0.49 -10.67 4.80
C CYS A 77 -1.33 -11.19 3.63
N GLY A 78 -1.03 -12.40 3.15
CA GLY A 78 -1.76 -13.03 2.05
C GLY A 78 -3.22 -13.30 2.40
N LEU A 79 -3.49 -13.86 3.58
CA LEU A 79 -4.84 -14.07 4.09
C LEU A 79 -5.60 -12.75 4.23
N TYR A 80 -4.93 -11.74 4.78
CA TYR A 80 -5.55 -10.45 5.01
C TYR A 80 -5.87 -9.70 3.71
N LEU A 81 -4.96 -9.68 2.73
CA LEU A 81 -5.22 -9.08 1.42
C LEU A 81 -6.34 -9.81 0.69
N SER A 82 -6.37 -11.14 0.76
CA SER A 82 -7.46 -11.95 0.18
C SER A 82 -8.81 -11.61 0.82
N HIS A 83 -8.85 -11.45 2.15
CA HIS A 83 -10.05 -11.01 2.87
C HIS A 83 -10.52 -9.61 2.44
N LEU A 84 -9.60 -8.63 2.35
CA LEU A 84 -9.92 -7.29 1.88
C LEU A 84 -10.43 -7.28 0.44
N GLY A 85 -9.79 -8.08 -0.42
CA GLY A 85 -10.21 -8.22 -1.80
C GLY A 85 -11.62 -8.80 -1.92
N LEU A 86 -11.93 -9.82 -1.14
CA LEU A 86 -13.27 -10.42 -1.10
C LEU A 86 -14.32 -9.41 -0.60
N ARG A 87 -14.02 -8.67 0.46
CA ARG A 87 -14.90 -7.59 0.92
C ARG A 87 -15.16 -6.55 -0.17
N ALA A 88 -14.11 -6.09 -0.87
CA ALA A 88 -14.24 -5.11 -1.95
C ALA A 88 -15.10 -5.62 -3.14
N LEU A 89 -15.15 -6.93 -3.36
CA LEU A 89 -16.04 -7.55 -4.36
C LEU A 89 -17.50 -7.61 -3.92
N ILE A 90 -17.75 -7.86 -2.63
CA ILE A 90 -19.09 -8.11 -2.07
C ILE A 90 -19.78 -6.79 -1.69
N GLU A 91 -19.04 -5.82 -1.17
CA GLU A 91 -19.59 -4.53 -0.73
C GLU A 91 -20.21 -3.77 -1.91
N ARG A 92 -21.52 -3.54 -1.82
CA ARG A 92 -22.31 -2.91 -2.91
C ARG A 92 -22.09 -1.40 -3.05
N GLN A 93 -21.55 -0.74 -2.03
CA GLN A 93 -21.14 0.68 -2.06
C GLN A 93 -19.94 0.88 -1.13
N PRO A 94 -19.00 1.78 -1.47
CA PRO A 94 -18.13 2.36 -0.45
C PRO A 94 -19.08 2.98 0.57
N SER A 95 -19.07 2.45 1.77
CA SER A 95 -19.94 2.96 2.83
C SER A 95 -19.75 4.47 2.91
N ASP A 96 -20.81 5.20 2.72
CA ASP A 96 -20.90 6.65 2.99
C ASP A 96 -20.77 6.94 4.49
N SER A 97 -20.12 5.99 5.19
CA SER A 97 -19.92 6.02 6.62
C SER A 97 -19.13 7.26 7.02
N GLY A 98 -19.88 8.36 7.12
CA GLY A 98 -19.43 9.54 7.82
C GLY A 98 -18.35 10.39 7.14
N LEU A 99 -18.20 10.35 5.80
CA LEU A 99 -17.25 11.18 5.04
C LEU A 99 -17.66 12.67 5.01
N SER A 100 -18.86 13.03 5.46
CA SER A 100 -19.25 14.41 5.77
C SER A 100 -18.59 14.88 7.05
N ALA A 101 -17.31 15.19 7.05
CA ALA A 101 -16.66 15.37 8.30
C ALA A 101 -15.75 16.56 8.45
N SER A 102 -15.97 17.19 9.57
CA SER A 102 -15.00 17.99 10.29
C SER A 102 -13.71 17.19 10.56
N ARG A 103 -12.54 17.73 10.15
CA ARG A 103 -11.18 17.23 10.43
C ARG A 103 -10.63 16.15 9.45
N PRO A 104 -10.52 16.45 8.14
CA PRO A 104 -9.97 15.50 7.18
C PRO A 104 -8.54 15.01 7.51
N LEU A 105 -7.71 15.88 8.08
CA LEU A 105 -6.34 15.53 8.48
C LEU A 105 -6.31 14.44 9.57
N LEU A 106 -7.09 14.58 10.64
CA LEU A 106 -7.15 13.57 11.70
C LEU A 106 -7.69 12.24 11.20
N ARG A 107 -8.68 12.29 10.31
CA ARG A 107 -9.21 11.09 9.68
C ARG A 107 -8.17 10.42 8.79
N GLY A 108 -7.43 11.20 8.02
CA GLY A 108 -6.32 10.69 7.24
C GLY A 108 -5.29 9.99 8.12
N LEU A 109 -4.91 10.60 9.24
CA LEU A 109 -3.99 10.01 10.20
C LEU A 109 -4.48 8.67 10.76
N VAL A 110 -5.71 8.64 11.27
CA VAL A 110 -6.31 7.39 11.78
C VAL A 110 -6.38 6.36 10.66
N PHE A 111 -6.82 6.77 9.48
CA PHE A 111 -6.96 5.88 8.34
C PHE A 111 -5.61 5.29 7.88
N GLY A 112 -4.56 6.10 7.81
CA GLY A 112 -3.21 5.65 7.45
C GLY A 112 -2.63 4.69 8.48
N LEU A 113 -2.73 5.01 9.77
CA LEU A 113 -2.22 4.16 10.84
C LEU A 113 -2.96 2.83 10.97
N THR A 114 -4.27 2.83 10.71
CA THR A 114 -5.11 1.63 10.77
C THR A 114 -5.28 0.95 9.41
N ASN A 115 -4.59 1.43 8.37
CA ASN A 115 -4.71 0.90 7.02
C ASN A 115 -4.08 -0.49 6.93
N PRO A 116 -4.89 -1.51 6.86
CA PRO A 116 -4.40 -2.88 6.94
C PRO A 116 -3.62 -3.32 5.68
N LYS A 117 -3.77 -2.61 4.55
CA LYS A 117 -2.96 -2.87 3.37
C LYS A 117 -1.54 -2.31 3.50
N GLY A 118 -1.30 -1.38 4.43
CA GLY A 118 -0.07 -0.60 4.50
C GLY A 118 1.18 -1.48 4.47
N TYR A 119 1.34 -2.31 5.48
CA TYR A 119 2.50 -3.19 5.60
C TYR A 119 2.57 -4.27 4.49
N PRO A 120 1.50 -5.05 4.21
CA PRO A 120 1.56 -6.10 3.18
C PRO A 120 1.91 -5.59 1.79
N VAL A 121 1.31 -4.48 1.38
CA VAL A 121 1.58 -3.91 0.05
C VAL A 121 2.99 -3.32 -0.03
N ALA A 122 3.46 -2.64 1.02
CA ALA A 122 4.83 -2.15 1.10
C ALA A 122 5.84 -3.30 1.01
N LEU A 123 5.65 -4.37 1.80
CA LEU A 123 6.52 -5.53 1.80
C LEU A 123 6.56 -6.20 0.42
N ALA A 124 5.40 -6.47 -0.18
CA ALA A 124 5.30 -7.07 -1.51
C ALA A 124 5.98 -6.20 -2.58
N THR A 125 5.76 -4.88 -2.53
CA THR A 125 6.37 -3.92 -3.46
C THR A 125 7.88 -3.93 -3.34
N PHE A 126 8.44 -3.83 -2.14
CA PHE A 126 9.88 -3.82 -1.93
C PHE A 126 10.51 -5.16 -2.25
N THR A 127 9.88 -6.27 -1.90
CA THR A 127 10.36 -7.60 -2.26
C THR A 127 10.48 -7.75 -3.78
N ALA A 128 9.45 -7.34 -4.53
CA ALA A 128 9.46 -7.42 -5.99
C ALA A 128 10.51 -6.50 -6.62
N LEU A 129 10.64 -5.25 -6.13
CA LEU A 129 11.54 -4.26 -6.69
C LEU A 129 13.01 -4.53 -6.34
N LEU A 130 13.28 -5.09 -5.17
CA LEU A 130 14.63 -5.38 -4.71
C LEU A 130 15.10 -6.78 -5.10
N ALA A 131 14.21 -7.66 -5.56
CA ALA A 131 14.56 -9.00 -6.05
C ALA A 131 15.54 -8.97 -7.23
N GLY A 132 15.45 -7.94 -8.09
CA GLY A 132 16.37 -7.71 -9.21
C GLY A 132 17.70 -7.04 -8.86
N SER A 133 17.86 -6.55 -7.63
CA SER A 133 19.07 -5.89 -7.17
C SER A 133 20.03 -6.93 -6.62
N SER A 134 21.31 -6.85 -7.02
CA SER A 134 22.36 -7.77 -6.55
C SER A 134 22.33 -7.87 -5.02
N LYS A 135 22.18 -9.07 -4.53
CA LYS A 135 21.95 -9.44 -3.10
C LYS A 135 22.97 -8.90 -2.09
N HIS A 136 24.01 -8.20 -2.55
CA HIS A 136 25.14 -7.76 -1.74
C HIS A 136 25.01 -6.36 -1.08
N PHE A 137 23.95 -5.58 -1.39
CA PHE A 137 23.95 -4.14 -1.06
C PHE A 137 22.89 -3.64 -0.10
N LEU A 138 22.10 -4.49 0.55
CA LEU A 138 21.08 -4.03 1.50
C LEU A 138 21.59 -4.18 2.95
N GLY A 139 22.53 -3.33 3.35
CA GLY A 139 22.90 -3.10 4.74
C GLY A 139 21.96 -2.07 5.39
N PHE A 140 21.96 -2.01 6.72
CA PHE A 140 21.18 -1.00 7.46
C PHE A 140 21.64 0.43 7.18
N ASP A 141 22.87 0.63 6.72
CA ASP A 141 23.43 1.90 6.26
C ASP A 141 22.70 2.47 5.04
N ALA A 142 22.15 1.62 4.18
CA ALA A 142 21.37 2.04 3.01
C ALA A 142 19.92 2.42 3.35
N VAL A 143 19.38 1.98 4.49
CA VAL A 143 17.96 2.16 4.85
C VAL A 143 17.53 3.63 4.85
N PRO A 144 18.26 4.60 5.44
CA PRO A 144 17.83 5.99 5.44
C PRO A 144 17.67 6.58 4.03
N ALA A 145 18.62 6.31 3.14
CA ALA A 145 18.58 6.80 1.76
C ALA A 145 17.44 6.15 0.97
N LEU A 146 17.19 4.86 1.18
CA LEU A 146 16.07 4.14 0.55
C LEU A 146 14.73 4.66 1.06
N LEU A 147 14.58 4.87 2.37
CA LEU A 147 13.36 5.45 2.95
C LEU A 147 13.10 6.85 2.40
N ALA A 148 14.12 7.70 2.33
CA ALA A 148 13.97 9.05 1.75
C ALA A 148 13.48 8.97 0.30
N ALA A 149 14.05 8.08 -0.52
CA ALA A 149 13.61 7.88 -1.89
C ALA A 149 12.16 7.36 -1.99
N VAL A 150 11.80 6.38 -1.15
CA VAL A 150 10.43 5.84 -1.07
C VAL A 150 9.45 6.94 -0.67
N TRP A 151 9.75 7.72 0.36
CA TRP A 151 8.88 8.79 0.84
C TRP A 151 8.73 9.91 -0.19
N CYS A 152 9.78 10.24 -0.92
CA CYS A 152 9.67 11.14 -2.07
C CYS A 152 8.69 10.59 -3.12
N GLY A 153 8.78 9.30 -3.43
CA GLY A 153 7.86 8.64 -4.38
C GLY A 153 6.41 8.67 -3.90
N ILE A 154 6.18 8.40 -2.61
CA ILE A 154 4.86 8.49 -1.96
C ILE A 154 4.30 9.92 -2.11
N VAL A 155 5.05 10.93 -1.70
CA VAL A 155 4.62 12.33 -1.74
C VAL A 155 4.30 12.79 -3.17
N LEU A 156 5.15 12.43 -4.14
CA LEU A 156 4.90 12.76 -5.54
C LEU A 156 3.61 12.13 -6.07
N ALA A 157 3.38 10.85 -5.77
CA ALA A 157 2.16 10.15 -6.17
C ALA A 157 0.92 10.73 -5.47
N ASP A 158 1.02 11.05 -4.19
CA ASP A 158 -0.05 11.69 -3.43
C ASP A 158 -0.45 13.05 -4.01
N VAL A 159 0.53 13.89 -4.37
CA VAL A 159 0.26 15.17 -5.05
C VAL A 159 -0.51 14.96 -6.35
N VAL A 160 -0.05 14.02 -7.18
CA VAL A 160 -0.74 13.68 -8.44
C VAL A 160 -2.17 13.22 -8.18
N LEU A 161 -2.37 12.34 -7.19
CA LEU A 161 -3.70 11.83 -6.85
C LEU A 161 -4.64 12.92 -6.29
N VAL A 162 -4.13 13.83 -5.46
CA VAL A 162 -4.92 14.96 -4.94
C VAL A 162 -5.37 15.88 -6.07
N LEU A 163 -4.47 16.19 -7.01
CA LEU A 163 -4.80 16.99 -8.18
C LEU A 163 -5.84 16.26 -9.07
N ALA A 164 -5.65 14.98 -9.29
CA ALA A 164 -6.57 14.15 -10.05
C ALA A 164 -7.94 14.01 -9.37
N ALA A 165 -7.98 13.77 -8.05
CA ALA A 165 -9.24 13.60 -7.30
C ALA A 165 -10.11 14.86 -7.32
N GLY A 166 -9.49 16.06 -7.34
CA GLY A 166 -10.20 17.33 -7.45
C GLY A 166 -10.69 17.66 -8.87
N ALA A 167 -10.28 16.91 -9.89
CA ALA A 167 -10.63 17.18 -11.28
C ALA A 167 -12.07 16.77 -11.61
N ARG A 168 -12.78 17.61 -12.39
CA ARG A 168 -14.15 17.32 -12.84
C ARG A 168 -14.33 15.96 -13.55
N PRO A 169 -13.40 15.53 -14.45
CA PRO A 169 -13.51 14.24 -15.11
C PRO A 169 -13.46 13.07 -14.12
N THR A 170 -12.55 13.11 -13.14
CA THR A 170 -12.40 12.06 -12.13
C THR A 170 -13.65 11.92 -11.27
N ARG A 171 -14.23 13.04 -10.85
CA ARG A 171 -15.49 13.07 -10.09
C ARG A 171 -16.64 12.40 -10.87
N ARG A 172 -16.78 12.72 -12.16
CA ARG A 172 -17.80 12.11 -13.04
C ARG A 172 -17.55 10.62 -13.26
N PHE A 173 -16.30 10.24 -13.51
CA PHE A 173 -15.91 8.85 -13.71
C PHE A 173 -16.18 8.01 -12.46
N TYR A 174 -15.73 8.47 -11.29
CA TYR A 174 -15.94 7.75 -10.04
C TYR A 174 -17.41 7.64 -9.66
N GLY A 175 -18.21 8.69 -9.85
CA GLY A 175 -19.64 8.66 -9.62
C GLY A 175 -20.37 7.64 -10.51
N ARG A 176 -19.89 7.44 -11.74
CA ARG A 176 -20.50 6.50 -12.72
C ARG A 176 -19.95 5.06 -12.58
N HIS A 177 -18.67 4.90 -12.24
CA HIS A 177 -17.95 3.62 -12.29
C HIS A 177 -17.37 3.16 -10.95
N GLY A 178 -17.75 3.76 -9.82
CA GLY A 178 -17.19 3.47 -8.51
C GLY A 178 -17.25 1.98 -8.12
N ARG A 179 -18.36 1.28 -8.48
CA ARG A 179 -18.46 -0.18 -8.27
C ARG A 179 -17.46 -0.98 -9.10
N PHE A 180 -17.22 -0.58 -10.33
CA PHE A 180 -16.23 -1.23 -11.20
C PHE A 180 -14.84 -1.05 -10.65
N VAL A 181 -14.49 0.17 -10.21
CA VAL A 181 -13.20 0.46 -9.56
C VAL A 181 -13.02 -0.37 -8.30
N SER A 182 -14.03 -0.43 -7.42
CA SER A 182 -13.96 -1.26 -6.20
C SER A 182 -13.76 -2.75 -6.49
N ARG A 183 -14.43 -3.29 -7.51
CA ARG A 183 -14.26 -4.69 -7.94
C ARG A 183 -12.85 -4.95 -8.49
N LEU A 184 -12.33 -4.04 -9.31
CA LEU A 184 -10.97 -4.14 -9.84
C LEU A 184 -9.93 -4.17 -8.71
N VAL A 185 -10.10 -3.27 -7.71
CA VAL A 185 -9.29 -3.26 -6.49
C VAL A 185 -9.40 -4.58 -5.74
N GLY A 186 -10.60 -5.13 -5.61
CA GLY A 186 -10.83 -6.43 -4.97
C GLY A 186 -10.07 -7.55 -5.66
N ILE A 187 -10.12 -7.62 -6.99
CA ILE A 187 -9.38 -8.60 -7.79
C ILE A 187 -7.87 -8.46 -7.56
N LEU A 188 -7.35 -7.24 -7.62
CA LEU A 188 -5.92 -6.97 -7.37
C LEU A 188 -5.48 -7.45 -5.98
N PHE A 189 -6.27 -7.18 -4.94
CA PHE A 189 -5.97 -7.61 -3.59
C PHE A 189 -6.00 -9.14 -3.43
N ILE A 190 -6.95 -9.82 -4.06
CA ILE A 190 -6.99 -11.29 -4.08
C ILE A 190 -5.77 -11.83 -4.81
N SER A 191 -5.40 -11.28 -5.96
CA SER A 191 -4.22 -11.70 -6.72
C SER A 191 -2.95 -11.57 -5.90
N PHE A 192 -2.72 -10.43 -5.24
CA PHE A 192 -1.58 -10.24 -4.35
C PHE A 192 -1.63 -11.15 -3.13
N GLY A 193 -2.81 -11.34 -2.55
CA GLY A 193 -3.02 -12.23 -1.40
C GLY A 193 -2.67 -13.68 -1.74
N VAL A 194 -3.21 -14.18 -2.84
CA VAL A 194 -2.93 -15.55 -3.32
C VAL A 194 -1.44 -15.70 -3.68
N HIS A 195 -0.84 -14.75 -4.36
CA HIS A 195 0.59 -14.79 -4.66
C HIS A 195 1.44 -14.87 -3.40
N SER A 196 1.16 -14.04 -2.39
CA SER A 196 1.87 -14.07 -1.10
C SER A 196 1.71 -15.40 -0.37
N LEU A 197 0.50 -15.98 -0.38
CA LEU A 197 0.23 -17.31 0.21
C LEU A 197 1.00 -18.41 -0.48
N LEU A 198 1.01 -18.42 -1.82
CA LEU A 198 1.72 -19.44 -2.60
C LEU A 198 3.23 -19.36 -2.38
N THR A 199 3.81 -18.16 -2.35
CA THR A 199 5.24 -17.96 -2.10
C THR A 199 5.61 -18.43 -0.71
N ALA A 200 4.93 -17.95 0.34
CA ALA A 200 5.22 -18.33 1.72
C ALA A 200 5.04 -19.84 1.96
N SER A 201 3.97 -20.44 1.41
CA SER A 201 3.74 -21.88 1.55
C SER A 201 4.76 -22.73 0.78
N GLY A 202 5.24 -22.24 -0.36
CA GLY A 202 6.31 -22.86 -1.14
C GLY A 202 7.63 -22.88 -0.37
N ASP A 203 8.01 -21.76 0.21
CA ASP A 203 9.25 -21.62 0.98
C ASP A 203 9.24 -22.51 2.23
N ILE A 204 8.11 -22.59 2.95
CA ILE A 204 7.94 -23.50 4.09
C ILE A 204 8.11 -24.97 3.65
N ARG A 205 7.45 -25.39 2.54
CA ARG A 205 7.56 -26.78 2.04
C ARG A 205 8.98 -27.15 1.65
N LEU A 206 9.70 -26.23 0.98
CA LEU A 206 11.08 -26.46 0.56
C LEU A 206 12.03 -26.62 1.74
N ARG A 207 11.76 -25.99 2.88
CA ARG A 207 12.56 -26.16 4.11
C ARG A 207 12.27 -27.47 4.78
N LEU A 208 11.00 -27.81 5.00
CA LEU A 208 10.57 -29.06 5.62
C LEU A 208 11.04 -30.30 4.81
N SER A 209 11.40 -30.15 3.55
CA SER A 209 11.93 -31.23 2.73
C SER A 209 13.48 -31.34 2.76
N ARG A 210 14.17 -30.39 3.44
CA ARG A 210 15.63 -30.37 3.59
C ARG A 210 16.12 -30.79 4.98
N ASP A 211 15.22 -30.78 5.95
CA ASP A 211 15.41 -31.33 7.29
C ASP A 211 15.02 -32.81 7.34
#